data_e976fdf961c8668d1b65e54e37b8e84c
#
_entry.id   e976fdf961c8668d1b65e54e37b8e84c
#
_cell.length_a   1.000
_cell.length_b   1.000
_cell.length_c   1.000
_cell.angle_alpha   90.00
_cell.angle_beta   90.00
_cell.angle_gamma   90.00
#
_symmetry.space_group_name_H-M   'P 1'
#
loop_
_entity.id
_entity.type
_entity.pdbx_description
1 polymer ?
#
loop_
_entity_poly.entity_id
_entity_poly.type
_entity_poly.pdbx_seq_one_letter_code
_entity_poly.pdbx_strand_id
1 'polypeptide(L)'
;MLLLHGGLANSNYWGNQVPALARSYRVIVMDSRGHGRSTRDERPYGYDLMASEVLGLMDFLKLPKAAIVGWSDGAILGLDIAIHHPERLTKLFAFAANSDPSAVADIAHSPVFNAYIARAEKEYQALSPTPDQYKSFLGQISKMWETQPNFTADELRSITVPVWIVDADHDEAIKRENTELMASQIPNAGLLLQPEVSHFSFLQDPGQFTSDVLHFLEHVNGQ
;
A
#
# COMPACT_ATOMS: atom_id res chain seq x y z
N MET A 1 11.73 -1.72 8.75
CA MET A 1 10.47 -1.88 8.00
C MET A 1 10.20 -0.63 7.18
N LEU A 2 9.48 -0.78 6.05
CA LEU A 2 8.98 0.33 5.24
C LEU A 2 7.46 0.43 5.40
N LEU A 3 6.95 1.67 5.47
CA LEU A 3 5.52 1.96 5.41
C LEU A 3 5.24 2.66 4.07
N LEU A 4 4.38 2.06 3.25
CA LEU A 4 4.04 2.53 1.91
C LEU A 4 2.58 2.99 1.89
N HIS A 5 2.35 4.25 1.57
CA HIS A 5 1.02 4.86 1.55
C HIS A 5 0.22 4.52 0.28
N GLY A 6 -1.08 4.73 0.32
CA GLY A 6 -1.99 4.58 -0.81
C GLY A 6 -1.90 5.72 -1.82
N GLY A 7 -2.58 5.54 -2.95
CA GLY A 7 -2.62 6.54 -4.01
C GLY A 7 -3.13 7.90 -3.55
N LEU A 8 -2.56 8.96 -4.07
CA LEU A 8 -2.78 10.38 -3.73
C LEU A 8 -2.36 10.78 -2.30
N ALA A 9 -2.00 9.83 -1.43
CA ALA A 9 -1.56 10.10 -0.06
C ALA A 9 -0.09 10.55 0.01
N ASN A 10 0.45 10.54 1.20
CA ASN A 10 1.85 10.83 1.49
C ASN A 10 2.26 10.18 2.83
N SER A 11 3.54 10.22 3.15
CA SER A 11 4.09 9.60 4.36
C SER A 11 3.50 10.11 5.68
N ASN A 12 2.91 11.29 5.73
CA ASN A 12 2.29 11.84 6.96
C ASN A 12 1.08 11.02 7.41
N TYR A 13 0.46 10.24 6.51
CA TYR A 13 -0.67 9.37 6.85
C TYR A 13 -0.32 8.30 7.90
N TRP A 14 0.95 7.92 8.00
CA TRP A 14 1.45 6.97 8.99
C TRP A 14 1.77 7.57 10.36
N GLY A 15 1.38 8.84 10.59
CA GLY A 15 1.69 9.57 11.82
C GLY A 15 1.22 8.89 13.11
N ASN A 16 0.10 8.16 13.06
CA ASN A 16 -0.44 7.42 14.20
C ASN A 16 0.33 6.11 14.48
N GLN A 17 0.88 5.45 13.44
CA GLN A 17 1.55 4.16 13.54
C GLN A 17 3.02 4.29 13.92
N VAL A 18 3.71 5.28 13.35
CA VAL A 18 5.15 5.48 13.53
C VAL A 18 5.60 5.52 14.99
N PRO A 19 4.95 6.24 15.92
CA PRO A 19 5.41 6.32 17.31
C PRO A 19 5.44 4.97 18.03
N ALA A 20 4.48 4.10 17.76
CA ALA A 20 4.42 2.77 18.36
C ALA A 20 5.41 1.81 17.70
N LEU A 21 5.43 1.75 16.37
CA LEU A 21 6.31 0.88 15.60
C LEU A 21 7.80 1.20 15.81
N ALA A 22 8.13 2.49 15.97
CA ALA A 22 9.52 2.94 16.18
C ALA A 22 10.10 2.54 17.54
N ARG A 23 9.29 2.01 18.46
CA ARG A 23 9.80 1.46 19.74
C ARG A 23 10.60 0.19 19.55
N SER A 24 10.27 -0.61 18.53
CA SER A 24 10.89 -1.93 18.29
C SER A 24 11.57 -2.04 16.92
N TYR A 25 11.27 -1.14 15.99
CA TYR A 25 11.73 -1.23 14.61
C TYR A 25 12.36 0.08 14.11
N ARG A 26 13.35 -0.03 13.22
CA ARG A 26 13.72 1.09 12.36
C ARG A 26 12.61 1.26 11.32
N VAL A 27 11.81 2.33 11.45
CA VAL A 27 10.69 2.65 10.58
C VAL A 27 11.16 3.65 9.51
N ILE A 28 10.83 3.34 8.26
CA ILE A 28 11.08 4.19 7.10
C ILE A 28 9.72 4.46 6.47
N VAL A 29 9.37 5.73 6.34
CA VAL A 29 8.18 6.18 5.62
C VAL A 29 8.62 6.83 4.31
N MET A 30 8.00 6.45 3.20
CA MET A 30 8.36 6.92 1.88
C MET A 30 7.19 7.69 1.27
N ASP A 31 7.47 8.83 0.66
CA ASP A 31 6.58 9.44 -0.33
C ASP A 31 6.88 8.80 -1.69
N SER A 32 5.93 8.10 -2.28
CA SER A 32 6.07 7.50 -3.62
C SER A 32 6.28 8.60 -4.68
N ARG A 33 6.78 8.21 -5.86
CA ARG A 33 7.02 9.19 -6.96
C ARG A 33 5.83 10.12 -7.18
N GLY A 34 6.09 11.42 -7.25
CA GLY A 34 5.08 12.45 -7.44
C GLY A 34 4.10 12.67 -6.29
N HIS A 35 4.19 11.88 -5.21
CA HIS A 35 3.39 12.07 -4.01
C HIS A 35 4.16 12.86 -2.96
N GLY A 36 3.43 13.52 -2.08
CA GLY A 36 4.01 14.25 -0.96
C GLY A 36 5.17 15.16 -1.37
N ARG A 37 6.37 14.88 -0.88
CA ARG A 37 7.60 15.66 -1.12
C ARG A 37 8.48 15.08 -2.23
N SER A 38 8.08 13.94 -2.81
CA SER A 38 8.86 13.26 -3.84
C SER A 38 8.62 13.86 -5.22
N THR A 39 9.70 13.96 -6.00
CA THR A 39 9.65 14.36 -7.40
C THR A 39 9.11 13.23 -8.30
N ARG A 40 8.84 13.54 -9.54
CA ARG A 40 8.59 12.60 -10.64
C ARG A 40 9.27 13.09 -11.90
N ASP A 41 9.53 12.17 -12.80
CA ASP A 41 9.93 12.45 -14.17
C ASP A 41 8.75 12.21 -15.14
N GLU A 42 9.02 12.22 -16.45
CA GLU A 42 7.99 12.06 -17.49
C GLU A 42 7.58 10.61 -17.76
N ARG A 43 8.22 9.62 -17.09
CA ARG A 43 7.84 8.22 -17.26
C ARG A 43 6.41 8.01 -16.76
N PRO A 44 5.59 7.22 -17.49
CA PRO A 44 4.25 6.88 -17.05
C PRO A 44 4.30 6.13 -15.70
N TYR A 45 3.26 6.30 -14.88
CA TYR A 45 3.13 5.52 -13.67
C TYR A 45 2.88 4.05 -14.01
N GLY A 46 3.44 3.17 -13.17
CA GLY A 46 3.24 1.73 -13.19
C GLY A 46 3.74 1.15 -11.88
N TYR A 47 3.12 0.06 -11.39
CA TYR A 47 3.52 -0.53 -10.11
C TYR A 47 4.92 -1.11 -10.18
N ASP A 48 5.34 -1.70 -11.30
CA ASP A 48 6.70 -2.18 -11.54
C ASP A 48 7.75 -1.06 -11.40
N LEU A 49 7.48 0.10 -12.02
CA LEU A 49 8.34 1.28 -11.88
C LEU A 49 8.42 1.75 -10.44
N MET A 50 7.26 1.89 -9.78
CA MET A 50 7.20 2.38 -8.40
C MET A 50 7.81 1.38 -7.43
N ALA A 51 7.65 0.07 -7.63
CA ALA A 51 8.30 -0.98 -6.87
C ALA A 51 9.82 -0.92 -7.02
N SER A 52 10.33 -0.70 -8.25
CA SER A 52 11.76 -0.51 -8.49
C SER A 52 12.35 0.67 -7.71
N GLU A 53 11.57 1.72 -7.49
CA GLU A 53 11.98 2.89 -6.71
C GLU A 53 11.99 2.62 -5.21
N VAL A 54 11.07 1.78 -4.71
CA VAL A 54 11.13 1.25 -3.33
C VAL A 54 12.42 0.45 -3.13
N LEU A 55 12.74 -0.44 -4.07
CA LEU A 55 13.98 -1.22 -4.04
C LEU A 55 15.22 -0.32 -4.14
N GLY A 56 15.19 0.71 -4.97
CA GLY A 56 16.25 1.72 -5.08
C GLY A 56 16.47 2.47 -3.75
N LEU A 57 15.40 2.81 -3.04
CA LEU A 57 15.50 3.39 -1.68
C LEU A 57 16.12 2.40 -0.70
N MET A 58 15.73 1.13 -0.74
CA MET A 58 16.33 0.09 0.11
C MET A 58 17.84 -0.04 -0.17
N ASP A 59 18.25 -0.01 -1.42
CA ASP A 59 19.66 -0.07 -1.81
C ASP A 59 20.45 1.15 -1.31
N PHE A 60 19.90 2.35 -1.50
CA PHE A 60 20.48 3.58 -0.97
C PHE A 60 20.68 3.53 0.55
N LEU A 61 19.71 2.97 1.26
CA LEU A 61 19.75 2.80 2.72
C LEU A 61 20.56 1.57 3.18
N LYS A 62 21.12 0.80 2.22
CA LYS A 62 21.86 -0.45 2.47
C LYS A 62 21.04 -1.49 3.23
N LEU A 63 19.77 -1.61 2.86
CA LEU A 63 18.83 -2.59 3.42
C LEU A 63 18.69 -3.77 2.45
N PRO A 64 19.34 -4.91 2.72
CA PRO A 64 19.22 -6.08 1.85
C PRO A 64 17.81 -6.65 1.83
N LYS A 65 17.12 -6.62 2.98
CA LYS A 65 15.75 -7.08 3.17
C LYS A 65 15.00 -6.15 4.14
N ALA A 66 13.69 -6.06 3.98
CA ALA A 66 12.82 -5.37 4.93
C ALA A 66 11.43 -6.00 5.00
N ALA A 67 10.72 -5.78 6.12
CA ALA A 67 9.28 -5.94 6.14
C ALA A 67 8.62 -4.72 5.51
N ILE A 68 7.51 -4.93 4.80
CA ILE A 68 6.67 -3.87 4.25
C ILE A 68 5.29 -3.92 4.91
N VAL A 69 4.79 -2.77 5.29
CA VAL A 69 3.39 -2.52 5.61
C VAL A 69 2.88 -1.54 4.56
N GLY A 70 2.00 -2.00 3.72
CA GLY A 70 1.43 -1.22 2.62
C GLY A 70 -0.07 -1.00 2.80
N TRP A 71 -0.54 0.15 2.39
CA TRP A 71 -1.94 0.50 2.27
C TRP A 71 -2.27 0.82 0.81
N SER A 72 -3.34 0.16 0.25
CA SER A 72 -3.83 0.43 -1.11
C SER A 72 -2.70 0.30 -2.14
N ASP A 73 -2.36 1.34 -2.91
CA ASP A 73 -1.21 1.32 -3.85
C ASP A 73 0.07 0.83 -3.17
N GLY A 74 0.31 1.23 -1.91
CA GLY A 74 1.48 0.77 -1.16
C GLY A 74 1.47 -0.74 -0.87
N ALA A 75 0.29 -1.33 -0.70
CA ALA A 75 0.13 -2.77 -0.55
C ALA A 75 0.33 -3.51 -1.87
N ILE A 76 -0.15 -2.93 -2.99
CA ILE A 76 0.09 -3.44 -4.34
C ILE A 76 1.59 -3.43 -4.67
N LEU A 77 2.30 -2.35 -4.32
CA LEU A 77 3.77 -2.29 -4.44
C LEU A 77 4.45 -3.41 -3.63
N GLY A 78 3.95 -3.68 -2.43
CA GLY A 78 4.43 -4.78 -1.61
C GLY A 78 4.21 -6.16 -2.27
N LEU A 79 3.06 -6.38 -2.90
CA LEU A 79 2.75 -7.60 -3.65
C LEU A 79 3.64 -7.72 -4.90
N ASP A 80 3.82 -6.64 -5.66
CA ASP A 80 4.73 -6.63 -6.83
C ASP A 80 6.15 -7.04 -6.43
N ILE A 81 6.68 -6.47 -5.34
CA ILE A 81 7.99 -6.86 -4.82
C ILE A 81 8.00 -8.31 -4.32
N ALA A 82 6.92 -8.79 -3.70
CA ALA A 82 6.83 -10.18 -3.24
C ALA A 82 6.81 -11.20 -4.39
N ILE A 83 6.27 -10.83 -5.54
CA ILE A 83 6.23 -11.64 -6.76
C ILE A 83 7.60 -11.64 -7.44
N HIS A 84 8.18 -10.46 -7.69
CA HIS A 84 9.34 -10.32 -8.57
C HIS A 84 10.68 -10.30 -7.82
N HIS A 85 10.68 -9.93 -6.54
CA HIS A 85 11.85 -9.75 -5.69
C HIS A 85 11.65 -10.29 -4.27
N PRO A 86 11.20 -11.55 -4.08
CA PRO A 86 10.90 -12.11 -2.76
C PRO A 86 12.13 -12.11 -1.83
N GLU A 87 13.33 -12.15 -2.39
CA GLU A 87 14.58 -12.07 -1.63
C GLU A 87 14.78 -10.74 -0.91
N ARG A 88 14.04 -9.69 -1.30
CA ARG A 88 14.11 -8.35 -0.71
C ARG A 88 13.12 -8.14 0.44
N LEU A 89 12.19 -9.07 0.62
CA LEU A 89 11.19 -9.00 1.69
C LEU A 89 11.45 -10.00 2.81
N THR A 90 11.15 -9.59 4.04
CA THR A 90 11.04 -10.51 5.17
C THR A 90 9.59 -10.90 5.43
N LYS A 91 8.66 -9.96 5.30
CA LYS A 91 7.21 -10.10 5.52
C LYS A 91 6.46 -8.98 4.80
N LEU A 92 5.20 -9.21 4.45
CA LEU A 92 4.33 -8.21 3.85
C LEU A 92 2.97 -8.17 4.55
N PHE A 93 2.62 -7.01 5.13
CA PHE A 93 1.27 -6.67 5.59
C PHE A 93 0.61 -5.82 4.51
N ALA A 94 -0.27 -6.44 3.71
CA ALA A 94 -0.93 -5.81 2.57
C ALA A 94 -2.37 -5.43 2.92
N PHE A 95 -2.59 -4.18 3.33
CA PHE A 95 -3.90 -3.66 3.67
C PHE A 95 -4.57 -3.00 2.48
N ALA A 96 -5.80 -3.44 2.18
CA ALA A 96 -6.68 -2.90 1.16
C ALA A 96 -6.07 -2.89 -0.27
N ALA A 97 -5.38 -4.00 -0.64
CA ALA A 97 -4.85 -4.21 -1.98
C ALA A 97 -5.90 -4.80 -2.92
N ASN A 98 -5.67 -4.65 -4.22
CA ASN A 98 -6.38 -5.38 -5.27
C ASN A 98 -5.40 -6.09 -6.21
N SER A 99 -5.85 -7.17 -6.85
CA SER A 99 -5.05 -7.91 -7.83
C SER A 99 -5.23 -7.42 -9.26
N ASP A 100 -6.34 -6.75 -9.55
CA ASP A 100 -6.67 -6.25 -10.87
C ASP A 100 -7.65 -5.06 -10.79
N PRO A 101 -7.80 -4.23 -11.86
CA PRO A 101 -8.67 -3.06 -11.83
C PRO A 101 -10.15 -3.37 -11.62
N SER A 102 -10.63 -4.56 -12.04
CA SER A 102 -12.06 -4.93 -11.87
C SER A 102 -12.44 -5.20 -10.42
N ALA A 103 -11.44 -5.38 -9.55
CA ALA A 103 -11.63 -5.58 -8.12
C ALA A 103 -11.93 -4.28 -7.35
N VAL A 104 -11.79 -3.13 -8.01
CA VAL A 104 -12.13 -1.83 -7.42
C VAL A 104 -13.62 -1.58 -7.59
N ALA A 105 -14.28 -1.15 -6.51
CA ALA A 105 -15.69 -0.75 -6.51
C ALA A 105 -15.86 0.66 -7.10
N ASP A 106 -17.07 1.03 -7.48
CA ASP A 106 -17.37 2.39 -7.88
C ASP A 106 -17.42 3.33 -6.67
N ILE A 107 -16.34 4.09 -6.49
CA ILE A 107 -16.19 5.05 -5.40
C ILE A 107 -16.65 6.47 -5.74
N ALA A 108 -17.16 6.72 -6.97
CA ALA A 108 -17.52 8.06 -7.44
C ALA A 108 -18.56 8.76 -6.56
N HIS A 109 -19.41 7.98 -5.93
CA HIS A 109 -20.48 8.46 -5.03
C HIS A 109 -20.15 8.29 -3.54
N SER A 110 -18.97 7.79 -3.18
CA SER A 110 -18.55 7.67 -1.78
C SER A 110 -18.22 9.04 -1.18
N PRO A 111 -18.94 9.50 -0.14
CA PRO A 111 -18.60 10.77 0.52
C PRO A 111 -17.24 10.69 1.21
N VAL A 112 -16.80 9.52 1.66
CA VAL A 112 -15.50 9.29 2.29
C VAL A 112 -14.38 9.50 1.27
N PHE A 113 -14.48 8.89 0.09
CA PHE A 113 -13.48 9.05 -0.97
C PHE A 113 -13.50 10.46 -1.55
N ASN A 114 -14.66 11.10 -1.70
CA ASN A 114 -14.73 12.50 -2.16
C ASN A 114 -14.03 13.44 -1.17
N ALA A 115 -14.22 13.25 0.13
CA ALA A 115 -13.50 14.01 1.16
C ALA A 115 -12.00 13.74 1.15
N TYR A 116 -11.60 12.48 0.94
CA TYR A 116 -10.22 12.07 0.81
C TYR A 116 -9.53 12.74 -0.39
N ILE A 117 -10.13 12.67 -1.58
CA ILE A 117 -9.58 13.29 -2.81
C ILE A 117 -9.42 14.80 -2.63
N ALA A 118 -10.43 15.48 -2.05
CA ALA A 118 -10.35 16.91 -1.77
C ALA A 118 -9.26 17.28 -0.76
N ARG A 119 -9.02 16.42 0.22
CA ARG A 119 -7.90 16.55 1.17
C ARG A 119 -6.56 16.33 0.49
N ALA A 120 -6.44 15.28 -0.32
CA ALA A 120 -5.23 14.93 -1.05
C ALA A 120 -4.76 16.06 -1.98
N GLU A 121 -5.68 16.74 -2.66
CA GLU A 121 -5.37 17.93 -3.47
C GLU A 121 -4.71 19.04 -2.65
N LYS A 122 -5.27 19.38 -1.50
CA LYS A 122 -4.72 20.41 -0.60
C LYS A 122 -3.34 20.01 -0.06
N GLU A 123 -3.18 18.73 0.30
CA GLU A 123 -1.90 18.20 0.78
C GLU A 123 -0.85 18.20 -0.33
N TYR A 124 -1.22 17.81 -1.55
CA TYR A 124 -0.34 17.89 -2.70
C TYR A 124 0.13 19.34 -2.93
N GLN A 125 -0.78 20.30 -2.95
CA GLN A 125 -0.46 21.72 -3.13
C GLN A 125 0.48 22.25 -2.03
N ALA A 126 0.36 21.71 -0.82
CA ALA A 126 1.18 22.14 0.32
C ALA A 126 2.57 21.48 0.39
N LEU A 127 2.71 20.26 -0.13
CA LEU A 127 3.91 19.44 0.08
C LEU A 127 4.74 19.25 -1.19
N SER A 128 4.07 19.22 -2.37
CA SER A 128 4.72 18.83 -3.62
C SER A 128 5.74 19.89 -4.10
N PRO A 129 6.86 19.44 -4.69
CA PRO A 129 7.76 20.33 -5.43
C PRO A 129 7.10 20.99 -6.66
N THR A 130 5.95 20.46 -7.11
CA THR A 130 5.20 20.95 -8.28
C THR A 130 3.73 21.18 -7.93
N PRO A 131 3.41 22.14 -7.01
CA PRO A 131 2.07 22.29 -6.41
C PRO A 131 0.95 22.54 -7.43
N ASP A 132 1.27 23.19 -8.53
CA ASP A 132 0.30 23.55 -9.60
C ASP A 132 -0.01 22.36 -10.54
N GLN A 133 0.65 21.21 -10.37
CA GLN A 133 0.52 20.06 -11.27
C GLN A 133 -0.42 18.95 -10.75
N TYR A 134 -1.21 19.22 -9.71
CA TYR A 134 -2.09 18.18 -9.13
C TYR A 134 -2.99 17.52 -10.17
N LYS A 135 -3.64 18.32 -11.03
CA LYS A 135 -4.53 17.79 -12.06
C LYS A 135 -3.83 16.85 -13.05
N SER A 136 -2.60 17.18 -13.46
CA SER A 136 -1.78 16.32 -14.31
C SER A 136 -1.34 15.05 -13.58
N PHE A 137 -0.96 15.17 -12.31
CA PHE A 137 -0.62 14.05 -11.45
C PHE A 137 -1.79 13.10 -11.30
N LEU A 138 -2.97 13.60 -10.90
CA LEU A 138 -4.19 12.81 -10.75
C LEU A 138 -4.55 12.07 -12.04
N GLY A 139 -4.47 12.74 -13.21
CA GLY A 139 -4.77 12.10 -14.49
C GLY A 139 -3.80 10.96 -14.85
N GLN A 140 -2.53 11.09 -14.49
CA GLN A 140 -1.53 10.04 -14.73
C GLN A 140 -1.73 8.83 -13.80
N ILE A 141 -2.01 9.07 -12.52
CA ILE A 141 -2.30 8.00 -11.55
C ILE A 141 -3.61 7.30 -11.93
N SER A 142 -4.68 8.03 -12.25
CA SER A 142 -5.95 7.44 -12.68
C SER A 142 -5.77 6.51 -13.87
N LYS A 143 -4.95 6.90 -14.85
CA LYS A 143 -4.65 6.04 -16.00
C LYS A 143 -3.92 4.74 -15.61
N MET A 144 -3.07 4.77 -14.59
CA MET A 144 -2.46 3.56 -14.03
C MET A 144 -3.54 2.66 -13.42
N TRP A 145 -4.41 3.20 -12.58
CA TRP A 145 -5.48 2.43 -11.93
C TRP A 145 -6.50 1.82 -12.88
N GLU A 146 -6.73 2.44 -14.05
CA GLU A 146 -7.59 1.88 -15.10
C GLU A 146 -7.04 0.59 -15.72
N THR A 147 -5.73 0.37 -15.63
CA THR A 147 -5.03 -0.71 -16.35
C THR A 147 -4.19 -1.62 -15.47
N GLN A 148 -3.97 -1.29 -14.21
CA GLN A 148 -3.09 -1.99 -13.29
C GLN A 148 -3.67 -2.02 -11.86
N PRO A 149 -3.22 -2.98 -11.01
CA PRO A 149 -2.34 -4.12 -11.33
C PRO A 149 -3.05 -5.17 -12.20
N ASN A 150 -2.32 -6.21 -12.64
CA ASN A 150 -2.89 -7.36 -13.34
C ASN A 150 -2.16 -8.63 -12.88
N PHE A 151 -2.20 -8.91 -11.59
CA PHE A 151 -1.55 -10.09 -11.01
C PHE A 151 -2.32 -11.35 -11.40
N THR A 152 -1.63 -12.27 -12.04
CA THR A 152 -2.19 -13.58 -12.38
C THR A 152 -2.23 -14.49 -11.15
N ALA A 153 -3.06 -15.53 -11.22
CA ALA A 153 -3.11 -16.54 -10.17
C ALA A 153 -1.76 -17.26 -9.98
N ASP A 154 -0.98 -17.44 -11.04
CA ASP A 154 0.33 -18.07 -10.95
C ASP A 154 1.36 -17.17 -10.28
N GLU A 155 1.33 -15.87 -10.54
CA GLU A 155 2.16 -14.88 -9.84
C GLU A 155 1.81 -14.83 -8.35
N LEU A 156 0.54 -14.78 -7.99
CA LEU A 156 0.13 -14.82 -6.57
C LEU A 156 0.59 -16.13 -5.88
N ARG A 157 0.48 -17.27 -6.57
CA ARG A 157 0.98 -18.57 -6.06
C ARG A 157 2.50 -18.62 -5.93
N SER A 158 3.24 -17.80 -6.65
CA SER A 158 4.70 -17.74 -6.57
C SER A 158 5.22 -17.05 -5.32
N ILE A 159 4.37 -16.32 -4.60
CA ILE A 159 4.75 -15.59 -3.38
C ILE A 159 5.13 -16.59 -2.28
N THR A 160 6.36 -16.50 -1.83
CA THR A 160 6.93 -17.41 -0.81
C THR A 160 7.13 -16.77 0.55
N VAL A 161 7.14 -15.44 0.61
CA VAL A 161 7.29 -14.70 1.86
C VAL A 161 6.00 -14.74 2.68
N PRO A 162 6.05 -14.63 4.02
CA PRO A 162 4.85 -14.49 4.83
C PRO A 162 4.08 -13.22 4.46
N VAL A 163 2.80 -13.37 4.13
CA VAL A 163 1.90 -12.27 3.76
C VAL A 163 0.64 -12.33 4.63
N TRP A 164 0.22 -11.19 5.15
CA TRP A 164 -1.19 -11.01 5.52
C TRP A 164 -1.87 -10.14 4.47
N ILE A 165 -2.94 -10.69 3.89
CA ILE A 165 -3.91 -9.93 3.10
C ILE A 165 -4.95 -9.42 4.10
N VAL A 166 -5.00 -8.11 4.22
CA VAL A 166 -5.80 -7.43 5.24
C VAL A 166 -6.76 -6.48 4.57
N ASP A 167 -7.98 -6.45 5.05
CA ASP A 167 -8.99 -5.54 4.57
C ASP A 167 -9.90 -5.10 5.71
N ALA A 168 -10.75 -4.13 5.45
CA ALA A 168 -11.81 -3.66 6.34
C ALA A 168 -13.15 -4.29 5.92
N ASP A 169 -14.02 -4.58 6.87
CA ASP A 169 -15.34 -5.16 6.57
C ASP A 169 -16.27 -4.17 5.86
N HIS A 170 -15.99 -2.87 5.96
CA HIS A 170 -16.70 -1.79 5.27
C HIS A 170 -15.79 -1.04 4.27
N ASP A 171 -14.83 -1.74 3.65
CA ASP A 171 -14.01 -1.11 2.60
C ASP A 171 -14.89 -0.71 1.41
N GLU A 172 -14.88 0.57 1.06
CA GLU A 172 -15.68 1.12 -0.01
C GLU A 172 -15.02 0.97 -1.39
N ALA A 173 -13.70 0.76 -1.41
CA ALA A 173 -12.92 0.72 -2.65
C ALA A 173 -12.61 -0.69 -3.11
N ILE A 174 -12.29 -1.60 -2.20
CA ILE A 174 -11.86 -2.96 -2.54
C ILE A 174 -13.01 -3.94 -2.37
N LYS A 175 -13.29 -4.69 -3.41
CA LYS A 175 -14.28 -5.76 -3.34
C LYS A 175 -13.76 -6.90 -2.49
N ARG A 176 -14.52 -7.29 -1.46
CA ARG A 176 -14.18 -8.38 -0.54
C ARG A 176 -13.77 -9.67 -1.25
N GLU A 177 -14.47 -10.01 -2.34
CA GLU A 177 -14.20 -11.22 -3.12
C GLU A 177 -12.77 -11.25 -3.66
N ASN A 178 -12.18 -10.08 -3.95
CA ASN A 178 -10.81 -10.01 -4.41
C ASN A 178 -9.80 -10.18 -3.27
N THR A 179 -10.08 -9.61 -2.11
CA THR A 179 -9.30 -9.82 -0.88
C THR A 179 -9.23 -11.30 -0.52
N GLU A 180 -10.39 -11.98 -0.50
CA GLU A 180 -10.49 -13.42 -0.24
C GLU A 180 -9.80 -14.26 -1.33
N LEU A 181 -9.93 -13.87 -2.61
CA LEU A 181 -9.24 -14.51 -3.73
C LEU A 181 -7.73 -14.44 -3.56
N MET A 182 -7.16 -13.26 -3.32
CA MET A 182 -5.70 -13.11 -3.12
C MET A 182 -5.22 -13.96 -1.94
N ALA A 183 -5.91 -13.91 -0.81
CA ALA A 183 -5.56 -14.72 0.36
C ALA A 183 -5.61 -16.23 0.07
N SER A 184 -6.55 -16.68 -0.77
CA SER A 184 -6.67 -18.10 -1.16
C SER A 184 -5.61 -18.56 -2.16
N GLN A 185 -5.07 -17.65 -2.97
CA GLN A 185 -4.06 -17.97 -4.00
C GLN A 185 -2.64 -17.96 -3.45
N ILE A 186 -2.33 -17.11 -2.47
CA ILE A 186 -0.98 -17.00 -1.89
C ILE A 186 -0.78 -18.11 -0.87
N PRO A 187 0.21 -19.02 -1.07
CA PRO A 187 0.33 -20.25 -0.27
C PRO A 187 0.48 -20.05 1.23
N ASN A 188 1.14 -18.97 1.65
CA ASN A 188 1.42 -18.68 3.06
C ASN A 188 0.72 -17.38 3.53
N ALA A 189 -0.44 -17.06 2.93
CA ALA A 189 -1.19 -15.88 3.35
C ALA A 189 -2.07 -16.14 4.57
N GLY A 190 -2.07 -15.18 5.49
CA GLY A 190 -3.15 -15.00 6.44
C GLY A 190 -4.20 -14.04 5.89
N LEU A 191 -5.47 -14.26 6.21
CA LEU A 191 -6.57 -13.33 5.92
C LEU A 191 -7.01 -12.66 7.22
N LEU A 192 -7.02 -11.33 7.23
CA LEU A 192 -7.56 -10.54 8.32
C LEU A 192 -8.60 -9.54 7.80
N LEU A 193 -9.80 -9.57 8.34
CA LEU A 193 -10.83 -8.57 8.10
C LEU A 193 -11.03 -7.76 9.38
N GLN A 194 -10.72 -6.47 9.33
CA GLN A 194 -10.87 -5.56 10.47
C GLN A 194 -12.32 -5.10 10.58
N PRO A 195 -12.98 -5.31 11.72
CA PRO A 195 -14.40 -4.99 11.88
C PRO A 195 -14.64 -3.49 12.07
N GLU A 196 -15.81 -3.02 11.61
CA GLU A 196 -16.35 -1.67 11.84
C GLU A 196 -15.49 -0.51 11.35
N VAL A 197 -14.59 -0.78 10.39
CA VAL A 197 -13.70 0.21 9.76
C VAL A 197 -13.76 0.12 8.24
N SER A 198 -13.23 1.13 7.56
CA SER A 198 -13.25 1.25 6.10
C SER A 198 -11.83 1.21 5.50
N HIS A 199 -11.71 1.58 4.23
CA HIS A 199 -10.42 1.71 3.52
C HIS A 199 -9.34 2.52 4.27
N PHE A 200 -9.74 3.26 5.29
CA PHE A 200 -8.90 4.14 6.11
C PHE A 200 -8.77 3.65 7.57
N SER A 201 -8.85 2.33 7.80
CA SER A 201 -8.80 1.70 9.12
C SER A 201 -7.66 2.24 10.01
N PHE A 202 -6.45 2.40 9.47
CA PHE A 202 -5.28 2.91 10.18
C PHE A 202 -5.43 4.35 10.71
N LEU A 203 -6.43 5.10 10.21
CA LEU A 203 -6.82 6.42 10.72
C LEU A 203 -8.02 6.34 11.66
N GLN A 204 -8.96 5.40 11.41
CA GLN A 204 -10.21 5.26 12.15
C GLN A 204 -9.99 4.54 13.48
N ASP A 205 -9.25 3.44 13.48
CA ASP A 205 -8.79 2.72 14.66
C ASP A 205 -7.28 2.47 14.61
N PRO A 206 -6.46 3.52 14.84
CA PRO A 206 -5.01 3.40 14.77
C PRO A 206 -4.42 2.45 15.80
N GLY A 207 -5.12 2.25 16.92
CA GLY A 207 -4.70 1.32 17.98
C GLY A 207 -4.77 -0.12 17.53
N GLN A 208 -5.93 -0.54 17.03
CA GLN A 208 -6.13 -1.90 16.51
C GLN A 208 -5.25 -2.17 15.32
N PHE A 209 -5.23 -1.26 14.33
CA PHE A 209 -4.37 -1.43 13.15
C PHE A 209 -2.90 -1.64 13.53
N THR A 210 -2.37 -0.82 14.44
CA THR A 210 -0.98 -0.94 14.89
C THR A 210 -0.72 -2.25 15.64
N SER A 211 -1.69 -2.70 16.45
CA SER A 211 -1.63 -3.98 17.16
C SER A 211 -1.57 -5.16 16.19
N ASP A 212 -2.38 -5.14 15.14
CA ASP A 212 -2.40 -6.19 14.10
C ASP A 212 -1.06 -6.22 13.34
N VAL A 213 -0.51 -5.06 12.98
CA VAL A 213 0.82 -4.96 12.34
C VAL A 213 1.91 -5.54 13.26
N LEU A 214 1.93 -5.17 14.54
CA LEU A 214 2.91 -5.68 15.50
C LEU A 214 2.77 -7.19 15.68
N HIS A 215 1.55 -7.68 15.84
CA HIS A 215 1.28 -9.11 15.96
C HIS A 215 1.82 -9.87 14.74
N PHE A 216 1.53 -9.41 13.53
CA PHE A 216 2.05 -10.00 12.30
C PHE A 216 3.58 -10.02 12.25
N LEU A 217 4.21 -8.91 12.59
CA LEU A 217 5.67 -8.78 12.53
C LEU A 217 6.38 -9.68 13.54
N GLU A 218 5.81 -9.86 14.72
CA GLU A 218 6.43 -10.58 15.84
C GLU A 218 6.16 -12.10 15.79
N HIS A 219 4.96 -12.52 15.41
CA HIS A 219 4.49 -13.90 15.61
C HIS A 219 4.38 -14.72 14.32
N VAL A 220 4.24 -14.09 13.15
CA VAL A 220 4.16 -14.82 11.89
C VAL A 220 5.57 -15.08 11.36
N ASN A 221 6.00 -16.32 11.40
CA ASN A 221 7.28 -16.76 10.83
C ASN A 221 7.01 -17.47 9.49
N GLY A 222 7.92 -17.28 8.53
CA GLY A 222 7.94 -18.11 7.32
C GLY A 222 8.14 -19.58 7.71
N GLN A 223 7.37 -20.48 7.11
CA GLN A 223 7.57 -21.91 7.24
C GLN A 223 8.79 -22.38 6.45
#